data_88b1693a92064ddabf6273610da11246
#
_entry.id   88b1693a92064ddabf6273610da11246
#
_cell.length_a   1.000
_cell.length_b   1.000
_cell.length_c   1.000
_cell.angle_alpha   90.00
_cell.angle_beta   90.00
_cell.angle_gamma   90.00
#
_symmetry.space_group_name_H-M   'P 1'
#
loop_
_entity.id
_entity.type
_entity.pdbx_description
1 polymer ?
#
loop_
_entity_poly.entity_id
_entity_poly.type
_entity_poly.pdbx_seq_one_letter_code
_entity_poly.pdbx_strand_id
1 'polypeptide(L)'
;MSIEKLEKDYLNDEVSKPEFISRMYKENHDKLFEYSEFIKNRDIQKIEITDDSVIMTSRELGIKIVCNRFDERIAHIEILNFRNYEKNDSDMIFRLVNDSDTVFDIGGNMGWYSIGLYKAKKNIDIHTFEPIPWTYESLVGNAKINGVKIKINNFGLSDRKQDLTFYFHKEGSGNASAAIMNDDKENIEVKCHVDTLDNYFKENKLTKIDFIKCDVEGAELLTFKGGVETISKHNPIVFTEMLRKWSAKFNYHPNEIIELFKGMGYGCYFVVGDKLKEIKVMTDETIETNFFFLHNEKHLNKIKELLND
;
A
#
# COMPACT_ATOMS: atom_id res chain seq x y z
N MET A 1 -8.14 27.59 17.00
CA MET A 1 -7.01 28.54 16.69
C MET A 1 -5.72 27.73 16.69
N SER A 2 -4.68 28.09 15.88
CA SER A 2 -3.40 27.36 15.94
C SER A 2 -2.67 27.64 17.24
N ILE A 3 -1.84 26.67 17.71
CA ILE A 3 -1.00 26.80 18.91
C ILE A 3 -0.12 28.04 18.82
N GLU A 4 0.58 28.22 17.69
CA GLU A 4 1.46 29.36 17.44
C GLU A 4 0.77 30.73 17.52
N LYS A 5 -0.48 30.79 16.98
CA LYS A 5 -1.23 32.04 17.03
C LYS A 5 -1.60 32.43 18.46
N LEU A 6 -2.09 31.45 19.23
CA LEU A 6 -2.46 31.71 20.63
C LEU A 6 -1.25 32.08 21.50
N GLU A 7 -0.10 31.46 21.26
CA GLU A 7 1.16 31.81 21.91
C GLU A 7 1.61 33.24 21.56
N LYS A 8 1.51 33.60 20.27
CA LYS A 8 1.85 34.96 19.81
C LYS A 8 0.93 36.02 20.42
N ASP A 9 -0.39 35.75 20.47
CA ASP A 9 -1.37 36.67 21.09
C ASP A 9 -1.03 36.90 22.58
N TYR A 10 -0.58 35.84 23.30
CA TYR A 10 -0.12 35.97 24.70
C TYR A 10 1.17 36.77 24.83
N LEU A 11 2.15 36.51 23.96
CA LEU A 11 3.45 37.26 23.99
C LEU A 11 3.29 38.75 23.65
N ASN A 12 2.22 39.11 22.93
CA ASN A 12 1.88 40.49 22.59
C ASN A 12 0.95 41.17 23.62
N ASP A 13 0.69 40.52 24.77
CA ASP A 13 -0.24 41.01 25.81
C ASP A 13 -1.71 41.15 25.32
N GLU A 14 -2.08 40.49 24.21
CA GLU A 14 -3.45 40.50 23.68
C GLU A 14 -4.38 39.52 24.43
N VAL A 15 -3.81 38.57 25.15
CA VAL A 15 -4.49 37.55 25.94
C VAL A 15 -3.86 37.46 27.32
N SER A 16 -4.67 37.47 28.38
CA SER A 16 -4.18 37.33 29.76
C SER A 16 -3.64 35.92 30.03
N LYS A 17 -2.68 35.78 30.96
CA LYS A 17 -2.11 34.49 31.34
C LYS A 17 -3.14 33.44 31.74
N PRO A 18 -4.18 33.71 32.56
CA PRO A 18 -5.21 32.74 32.89
C PRO A 18 -6.02 32.29 31.66
N GLU A 19 -6.33 33.23 30.77
CA GLU A 19 -7.05 32.94 29.53
C GLU A 19 -6.18 32.10 28.58
N PHE A 20 -4.90 32.48 28.41
CA PHE A 20 -3.96 31.71 27.60
C PHE A 20 -3.86 30.24 28.08
N ILE A 21 -3.65 30.03 29.38
CA ILE A 21 -3.58 28.67 29.95
C ILE A 21 -4.86 27.90 29.69
N SER A 22 -6.02 28.49 29.93
CA SER A 22 -7.32 27.83 29.74
C SER A 22 -7.60 27.48 28.29
N ARG A 23 -7.33 28.39 27.37
CA ARG A 23 -7.54 28.16 25.92
C ARG A 23 -6.54 27.17 25.36
N MET A 24 -5.26 27.29 25.72
CA MET A 24 -4.22 26.36 25.28
C MET A 24 -4.56 24.94 25.67
N TYR A 25 -5.00 24.72 26.92
CA TYR A 25 -5.42 23.40 27.37
C TYR A 25 -6.64 22.90 26.63
N LYS A 26 -7.74 23.64 26.63
CA LYS A 26 -9.04 23.20 26.09
C LYS A 26 -9.05 23.03 24.57
N GLU A 27 -8.36 23.92 23.83
CA GLU A 27 -8.39 23.90 22.37
C GLU A 27 -7.34 22.93 21.78
N ASN A 28 -6.25 22.62 22.53
CA ASN A 28 -5.12 21.87 21.99
C ASN A 28 -4.69 20.68 22.88
N HIS A 29 -4.33 20.91 24.16
CA HIS A 29 -3.68 19.84 24.95
C HIS A 29 -4.65 18.74 25.37
N ASP A 30 -5.90 19.05 25.61
CA ASP A 30 -6.95 18.06 25.99
C ASP A 30 -7.12 16.98 24.91
N LYS A 31 -6.91 17.32 23.63
CA LYS A 31 -6.94 16.39 22.51
C LYS A 31 -5.94 15.23 22.61
N LEU A 32 -4.80 15.44 23.32
CA LEU A 32 -3.83 14.36 23.55
C LEU A 32 -4.46 13.22 24.35
N PHE A 33 -5.34 13.55 25.31
CA PHE A 33 -6.05 12.56 26.12
C PHE A 33 -7.19 11.93 25.34
N GLU A 34 -7.89 12.70 24.48
CA GLU A 34 -8.90 12.15 23.56
C GLU A 34 -8.27 11.11 22.62
N TYR A 35 -7.08 11.38 22.05
CA TYR A 35 -6.37 10.42 21.22
C TYR A 35 -5.98 9.16 21.98
N SER A 36 -5.58 9.27 23.26
CA SER A 36 -5.28 8.12 24.10
C SER A 36 -6.49 7.17 24.24
N GLU A 37 -7.69 7.71 24.40
CA GLU A 37 -8.92 6.91 24.42
C GLU A 37 -9.29 6.39 23.01
N PHE A 38 -9.14 7.24 21.99
CA PHE A 38 -9.53 6.95 20.62
C PHE A 38 -8.80 5.76 20.01
N ILE A 39 -7.50 5.60 20.30
CA ILE A 39 -6.70 4.50 19.74
C ILE A 39 -6.93 3.13 20.41
N LYS A 40 -7.63 3.05 21.57
CA LYS A 40 -7.83 1.81 22.31
C LYS A 40 -8.47 0.69 21.49
N ASN A 41 -9.41 1.04 20.61
CA ASN A 41 -10.18 0.10 19.80
C ASN A 41 -9.75 0.09 18.31
N ARG A 42 -8.50 0.44 18.06
CA ARG A 42 -7.92 0.51 16.71
C ARG A 42 -6.60 -0.25 16.66
N ASP A 43 -6.17 -0.63 15.47
CA ASP A 43 -4.83 -1.20 15.29
C ASP A 43 -3.74 -0.11 15.32
N ILE A 44 -3.89 0.85 16.22
CA ILE A 44 -2.81 1.78 16.61
C ILE A 44 -2.52 1.56 18.08
N GLN A 45 -1.27 1.20 18.38
CA GLN A 45 -0.78 1.05 19.73
C GLN A 45 -0.28 2.36 20.33
N LYS A 46 0.33 3.20 19.49
CA LYS A 46 1.08 4.37 19.96
C LYS A 46 1.12 5.46 18.90
N ILE A 47 1.01 6.70 19.34
CA ILE A 47 1.29 7.90 18.57
C ILE A 47 2.44 8.62 19.29
N GLU A 48 3.55 8.83 18.61
CA GLU A 48 4.73 9.55 19.11
C GLU A 48 4.82 10.91 18.40
N ILE A 49 4.94 11.97 19.17
CA ILE A 49 5.19 13.32 18.67
C ILE A 49 6.64 13.64 19.04
N THR A 50 7.45 13.90 18.02
CA THR A 50 8.85 14.32 18.17
C THR A 50 9.00 15.78 17.74
N ASP A 51 10.20 16.33 17.78
CA ASP A 51 10.49 17.69 17.32
C ASP A 51 10.39 17.86 15.79
N ASP A 52 10.48 16.78 15.04
CA ASP A 52 10.49 16.77 13.57
C ASP A 52 9.38 15.95 12.92
N SER A 53 8.65 15.11 13.68
CA SER A 53 7.71 14.15 13.09
C SER A 53 6.60 13.69 14.03
N VAL A 54 5.57 13.10 13.45
CA VAL A 54 4.56 12.27 14.14
C VAL A 54 4.72 10.84 13.64
N ILE A 55 4.94 9.91 14.56
CA ILE A 55 5.12 8.48 14.24
C ILE A 55 3.97 7.68 14.85
N MET A 56 3.30 6.90 14.04
CA MET A 56 2.29 5.95 14.52
C MET A 56 2.81 4.52 14.45
N THR A 57 2.47 3.72 15.47
CA THR A 57 2.86 2.31 15.56
C THR A 57 1.61 1.45 15.58
N SER A 58 1.51 0.48 14.64
CA SER A 58 0.40 -0.47 14.63
C SER A 58 0.49 -1.44 15.82
N ARG A 59 -0.66 -1.94 16.28
CA ARG A 59 -0.76 -2.81 17.44
C ARG A 59 -0.38 -4.26 17.11
N GLU A 60 -0.92 -4.79 16.01
CA GLU A 60 -0.74 -6.21 15.67
C GLU A 60 0.70 -6.50 15.24
N LEU A 61 1.26 -5.70 14.36
CA LEU A 61 2.58 -5.96 13.76
C LEU A 61 3.68 -5.02 14.25
N GLY A 62 3.34 -3.99 15.03
CA GLY A 62 4.30 -3.00 15.49
C GLY A 62 4.96 -2.24 14.32
N ILE A 63 4.25 -2.05 13.22
CA ILE A 63 4.74 -1.28 12.07
C ILE A 63 4.74 0.19 12.46
N LYS A 64 5.89 0.85 12.32
CA LYS A 64 6.05 2.28 12.53
C LYS A 64 6.01 3.01 11.20
N ILE A 65 5.19 4.03 11.09
CA ILE A 65 5.15 4.93 9.93
C ILE A 65 5.33 6.37 10.40
N VAL A 66 6.21 7.09 9.75
CA VAL A 66 6.30 8.56 9.87
C VAL A 66 5.13 9.13 9.08
N CYS A 67 4.25 9.86 9.79
CA CYS A 67 3.07 10.44 9.19
C CYS A 67 3.42 11.70 8.41
N ASN A 68 2.96 11.80 7.18
CA ASN A 68 3.04 13.01 6.39
C ASN A 68 1.86 13.92 6.73
N ARG A 69 2.14 15.18 7.09
CA ARG A 69 1.11 16.17 7.44
C ARG A 69 0.08 16.41 6.33
N PHE A 70 0.48 16.20 5.08
CA PHE A 70 -0.33 16.49 3.91
C PHE A 70 -1.00 15.23 3.32
N ASP A 71 -0.73 14.05 3.88
CA ASP A 71 -1.30 12.80 3.40
C ASP A 71 -2.40 12.32 4.35
N GLU A 72 -3.63 12.48 3.91
CA GLU A 72 -4.83 12.12 4.68
C GLU A 72 -5.20 10.63 4.53
N ARG A 73 -4.53 9.88 3.64
CA ARG A 73 -4.89 8.52 3.25
C ARG A 73 -3.79 7.46 3.44
N ILE A 74 -2.73 7.79 4.17
CA ILE A 74 -1.75 6.75 4.54
C ILE A 74 -2.39 5.69 5.45
N ALA A 75 -1.89 4.46 5.38
CA ALA A 75 -2.44 3.32 6.11
C ALA A 75 -2.75 3.60 7.58
N HIS A 76 -1.88 4.31 8.30
CA HIS A 76 -2.09 4.61 9.71
C HIS A 76 -3.20 5.66 9.96
N ILE A 77 -3.42 6.59 9.05
CA ILE A 77 -4.56 7.51 9.12
C ILE A 77 -5.86 6.76 8.81
N GLU A 78 -5.85 5.87 7.82
CA GLU A 78 -6.98 4.98 7.53
C GLU A 78 -7.32 4.10 8.75
N ILE A 79 -6.32 3.55 9.46
CA ILE A 79 -6.53 2.79 10.69
C ILE A 79 -7.15 3.67 11.80
N LEU A 80 -6.70 4.92 11.94
CA LEU A 80 -7.32 5.86 12.89
C LEU A 80 -8.79 6.10 12.56
N ASN A 81 -9.16 6.22 11.29
CA ASN A 81 -10.52 6.47 10.85
C ASN A 81 -11.40 5.21 10.94
N PHE A 82 -10.90 4.07 10.44
CA PHE A 82 -11.70 2.87 10.19
C PHE A 82 -11.32 1.67 11.07
N ARG A 83 -10.44 1.83 12.05
CA ARG A 83 -9.94 0.86 13.05
C ARG A 83 -8.86 -0.08 12.56
N ASN A 84 -8.85 -0.45 11.29
CA ASN A 84 -7.85 -1.31 10.63
C ASN A 84 -7.67 -0.88 9.19
N TYR A 85 -6.68 -1.44 8.51
CA TYR A 85 -6.38 -1.19 7.11
C TYR A 85 -6.62 -2.48 6.31
N GLU A 86 -7.57 -2.45 5.37
CA GLU A 86 -7.89 -3.57 4.47
C GLU A 86 -7.89 -4.94 5.18
N LYS A 87 -8.53 -5.03 6.35
CA LYS A 87 -8.33 -6.13 7.31
C LYS A 87 -8.44 -7.52 6.68
N ASN A 88 -9.50 -7.77 5.91
CA ASN A 88 -9.73 -9.09 5.33
C ASN A 88 -8.67 -9.45 4.28
N ASP A 89 -8.30 -8.51 3.41
CA ASP A 89 -7.29 -8.70 2.37
C ASP A 89 -5.90 -8.82 2.99
N SER A 90 -5.57 -7.95 3.95
CA SER A 90 -4.32 -8.03 4.71
C SER A 90 -4.17 -9.37 5.40
N ASP A 91 -5.17 -9.84 6.14
CA ASP A 91 -5.14 -11.13 6.84
C ASP A 91 -4.93 -12.29 5.83
N MET A 92 -5.59 -12.24 4.67
CA MET A 92 -5.42 -13.24 3.62
C MET A 92 -4.01 -13.20 3.03
N ILE A 93 -3.44 -12.02 2.75
CA ILE A 93 -2.05 -11.87 2.29
C ILE A 93 -1.09 -12.49 3.31
N PHE A 94 -1.23 -12.13 4.60
CA PHE A 94 -0.38 -12.67 5.67
C PHE A 94 -0.55 -14.17 5.86
N ARG A 95 -1.73 -14.74 5.58
CA ARG A 95 -1.99 -16.18 5.61
C ARG A 95 -1.38 -16.91 4.41
N LEU A 96 -1.40 -16.31 3.22
CA LEU A 96 -0.92 -16.93 1.97
C LEU A 96 0.60 -16.90 1.83
N VAL A 97 1.27 -15.87 2.34
CA VAL A 97 2.73 -15.74 2.34
C VAL A 97 3.31 -16.62 3.44
N ASN A 98 4.37 -17.38 3.12
CA ASN A 98 5.05 -18.28 4.05
C ASN A 98 6.43 -17.74 4.47
N ASP A 99 7.04 -18.37 5.46
CA ASP A 99 8.45 -18.17 5.79
C ASP A 99 9.33 -18.53 4.59
N SER A 100 10.40 -17.79 4.38
CA SER A 100 11.35 -17.96 3.27
C SER A 100 10.80 -17.72 1.87
N ASP A 101 9.60 -17.16 1.72
CA ASP A 101 9.08 -16.74 0.42
C ASP A 101 9.86 -15.55 -0.15
N THR A 102 9.94 -15.48 -1.48
CA THR A 102 10.35 -14.29 -2.21
C THR A 102 9.11 -13.52 -2.63
N VAL A 103 8.98 -12.28 -2.16
CA VAL A 103 7.80 -11.43 -2.34
C VAL A 103 8.15 -10.18 -3.13
N PHE A 104 7.32 -9.87 -4.12
CA PHE A 104 7.37 -8.58 -4.81
C PHE A 104 6.18 -7.73 -4.37
N ASP A 105 6.47 -6.55 -3.82
CA ASP A 105 5.50 -5.52 -3.45
C ASP A 105 5.60 -4.37 -4.45
N ILE A 106 4.74 -4.42 -5.48
CA ILE A 106 4.75 -3.48 -6.59
C ILE A 106 3.74 -2.38 -6.29
N GLY A 107 4.22 -1.12 -6.20
CA GLY A 107 3.50 -0.01 -5.61
C GLY A 107 3.59 -0.08 -4.09
N GLY A 108 4.83 -0.07 -3.56
CA GLY A 108 5.08 -0.28 -2.13
C GLY A 108 4.65 0.88 -1.23
N ASN A 109 4.42 2.05 -1.82
CA ASN A 109 4.00 3.26 -1.12
C ASN A 109 4.82 3.50 0.16
N MET A 110 4.18 3.63 1.32
CA MET A 110 4.83 3.86 2.62
C MET A 110 5.40 2.58 3.26
N GLY A 111 5.24 1.42 2.62
CA GLY A 111 5.81 0.14 3.05
C GLY A 111 4.94 -0.69 3.99
N TRP A 112 3.63 -0.47 4.06
CA TRP A 112 2.74 -1.22 4.94
C TRP A 112 2.91 -2.73 4.80
N TYR A 113 2.72 -3.25 3.58
CA TYR A 113 2.83 -4.69 3.31
C TYR A 113 4.27 -5.20 3.41
N SER A 114 5.23 -4.52 2.79
CA SER A 114 6.64 -4.92 2.83
C SER A 114 7.21 -5.00 4.24
N ILE A 115 6.98 -3.97 5.07
CA ILE A 115 7.47 -3.92 6.44
C ILE A 115 6.72 -4.95 7.31
N GLY A 116 5.39 -5.04 7.14
CA GLY A 116 4.54 -5.98 7.87
C GLY A 116 4.93 -7.42 7.61
N LEU A 117 5.08 -7.83 6.35
CA LEU A 117 5.50 -9.17 5.97
C LEU A 117 6.89 -9.51 6.51
N TYR A 118 7.86 -8.57 6.42
CA TYR A 118 9.19 -8.78 6.98
C TYR A 118 9.17 -9.04 8.50
N LYS A 119 8.27 -8.34 9.22
CA LYS A 119 8.12 -8.53 10.68
C LYS A 119 7.40 -9.83 11.04
N ALA A 120 6.47 -10.26 10.20
CA ALA A 120 5.63 -11.43 10.46
C ALA A 120 6.26 -12.76 10.04
N LYS A 121 7.18 -12.74 9.04
CA LYS A 121 7.72 -13.96 8.42
C LYS A 121 9.23 -14.07 8.60
N LYS A 122 9.71 -15.31 8.73
CA LYS A 122 11.16 -15.59 8.89
C LYS A 122 11.83 -15.77 7.55
N ASN A 123 13.06 -15.26 7.43
CA ASN A 123 13.92 -15.44 6.24
C ASN A 123 13.24 -15.04 4.91
N ILE A 124 12.27 -14.14 4.96
CA ILE A 124 11.55 -13.65 3.79
C ILE A 124 12.46 -12.73 2.97
N ASP A 125 12.40 -12.83 1.64
CA ASP A 125 13.10 -11.96 0.70
C ASP A 125 12.10 -11.03 0.02
N ILE A 126 12.16 -9.73 0.31
CA ILE A 126 11.16 -8.75 -0.15
C ILE A 126 11.81 -7.75 -1.09
N HIS A 127 11.24 -7.63 -2.27
CA HIS A 127 11.58 -6.65 -3.29
C HIS A 127 10.41 -5.68 -3.48
N THR A 128 10.61 -4.44 -3.07
CA THR A 128 9.58 -3.40 -3.13
C THR A 128 9.90 -2.41 -4.24
N PHE A 129 8.88 -1.97 -4.98
CA PHE A 129 9.01 -1.03 -6.10
C PHE A 129 8.13 0.18 -5.84
N GLU A 130 8.76 1.36 -5.82
CA GLU A 130 8.09 2.64 -5.65
C GLU A 130 8.72 3.67 -6.58
N PRO A 131 8.03 4.06 -7.66
CA PRO A 131 8.61 4.97 -8.65
C PRO A 131 8.73 6.41 -8.18
N ILE A 132 7.84 6.87 -7.29
CA ILE A 132 7.79 8.27 -6.88
C ILE A 132 8.91 8.58 -5.89
N PRO A 133 9.85 9.53 -6.19
CA PRO A 133 11.06 9.71 -5.39
C PRO A 133 10.80 10.03 -3.92
N TRP A 134 9.87 10.91 -3.60
CA TRP A 134 9.59 11.29 -2.20
C TRP A 134 8.84 10.19 -1.43
N THR A 135 7.98 9.40 -2.11
CA THR A 135 7.33 8.22 -1.52
C THR A 135 8.37 7.14 -1.26
N TYR A 136 9.28 6.92 -2.22
CA TYR A 136 10.44 6.04 -2.04
C TYR A 136 11.30 6.45 -0.84
N GLU A 137 11.65 7.74 -0.70
CA GLU A 137 12.43 8.23 0.45
C GLU A 137 11.69 7.98 1.78
N SER A 138 10.39 8.20 1.80
CA SER A 138 9.53 7.91 2.96
C SER A 138 9.52 6.41 3.29
N LEU A 139 9.40 5.56 2.28
CA LEU A 139 9.48 4.10 2.43
C LEU A 139 10.83 3.66 3.00
N VAL A 140 11.94 4.20 2.48
CA VAL A 140 13.30 3.94 3.01
C VAL A 140 13.41 4.38 4.48
N GLY A 141 12.88 5.56 4.81
CA GLY A 141 12.81 6.06 6.18
C GLY A 141 12.02 5.14 7.09
N ASN A 142 10.84 4.70 6.65
CA ASN A 142 9.99 3.78 7.40
C ASN A 142 10.65 2.40 7.57
N ALA A 143 11.29 1.86 6.55
CA ALA A 143 12.06 0.61 6.66
C ALA A 143 13.17 0.74 7.73
N LYS A 144 13.88 1.86 7.73
CA LYS A 144 14.95 2.15 8.70
C LYS A 144 14.44 2.21 10.14
N ILE A 145 13.36 2.95 10.42
CA ILE A 145 12.84 3.07 11.80
C ILE A 145 12.21 1.76 12.32
N ASN A 146 11.84 0.85 11.40
CA ASN A 146 11.38 -0.49 11.72
C ASN A 146 12.52 -1.52 11.85
N GLY A 147 13.74 -1.18 11.46
CA GLY A 147 14.89 -2.09 11.49
C GLY A 147 14.76 -3.25 10.49
N VAL A 148 13.99 -3.08 9.41
CA VAL A 148 13.78 -4.12 8.40
C VAL A 148 14.78 -4.00 7.26
N LYS A 149 15.16 -5.15 6.68
CA LYS A 149 16.11 -5.25 5.56
C LYS A 149 15.38 -5.78 4.34
N ILE A 150 14.74 -4.89 3.62
CA ILE A 150 14.02 -5.17 2.37
C ILE A 150 14.74 -4.47 1.22
N LYS A 151 14.60 -5.00 0.01
CA LYS A 151 15.18 -4.39 -1.18
C LYS A 151 14.19 -3.41 -1.78
N ILE A 152 14.47 -2.12 -1.66
CA ILE A 152 13.61 -1.05 -2.14
C ILE A 152 14.18 -0.48 -3.44
N ASN A 153 13.35 -0.40 -4.48
CA ASN A 153 13.72 0.03 -5.82
C ASN A 153 12.94 1.31 -6.17
N ASN A 154 13.68 2.37 -6.55
CA ASN A 154 13.06 3.64 -6.96
C ASN A 154 12.77 3.64 -8.47
N PHE A 155 11.96 2.70 -8.91
CA PHE A 155 11.36 2.66 -10.25
C PHE A 155 10.10 1.80 -10.22
N GLY A 156 9.23 1.99 -11.21
CA GLY A 156 8.02 1.20 -11.37
C GLY A 156 8.20 -0.01 -12.29
N LEU A 157 7.18 -0.90 -12.30
CA LEU A 157 7.13 -2.00 -13.25
C LEU A 157 6.03 -1.76 -14.30
N SER A 158 6.30 -2.12 -15.56
CA SER A 158 5.42 -1.91 -16.71
C SER A 158 5.68 -2.96 -17.79
N ASP A 159 5.03 -2.83 -18.95
CA ASP A 159 5.17 -3.76 -20.09
C ASP A 159 6.52 -3.61 -20.85
N ARG A 160 7.26 -2.54 -20.61
CA ARG A 160 8.56 -2.26 -21.24
C ARG A 160 9.37 -1.27 -20.41
N LYS A 161 10.68 -1.26 -20.67
CA LYS A 161 11.62 -0.31 -20.08
C LYS A 161 11.49 1.05 -20.75
N GLN A 162 11.15 2.09 -19.98
CA GLN A 162 10.97 3.46 -20.45
C GLN A 162 10.91 4.44 -19.29
N ASP A 163 10.88 5.73 -19.62
CA ASP A 163 10.52 6.78 -18.66
C ASP A 163 9.04 7.15 -18.87
N LEU A 164 8.28 7.21 -17.80
CA LEU A 164 6.87 7.62 -17.78
C LEU A 164 6.70 8.89 -16.95
N THR A 165 5.76 9.73 -17.32
CA THR A 165 5.32 10.82 -16.46
C THR A 165 4.23 10.30 -15.54
N PHE A 166 4.47 10.42 -14.24
CA PHE A 166 3.48 10.15 -13.21
C PHE A 166 2.83 11.46 -12.76
N TYR A 167 1.56 11.39 -12.45
CA TYR A 167 0.77 12.49 -11.93
C TYR A 167 0.47 12.22 -10.47
N PHE A 168 0.84 13.14 -9.62
CA PHE A 168 0.75 13.01 -8.17
C PHE A 168 -0.07 14.16 -7.57
N HIS A 169 -0.92 13.84 -6.60
CA HIS A 169 -1.65 14.82 -5.82
C HIS A 169 -1.01 14.97 -4.44
N LYS A 170 -0.75 16.20 -3.97
CA LYS A 170 -0.07 16.46 -2.68
C LYS A 170 -0.79 15.87 -1.46
N GLU A 171 -2.10 15.70 -1.54
CA GLU A 171 -2.96 15.32 -0.41
C GLU A 171 -3.16 13.80 -0.25
N GLY A 172 -2.49 12.97 -1.07
CA GLY A 172 -2.60 11.52 -0.99
C GLY A 172 -1.49 10.78 -1.71
N SER A 173 -0.58 10.16 -0.97
CA SER A 173 0.53 9.38 -1.54
C SER A 173 0.06 8.13 -2.29
N GLY A 174 -1.13 7.62 -1.99
CA GLY A 174 -1.74 6.47 -2.64
C GLY A 174 -2.31 6.73 -4.04
N ASN A 175 -2.32 7.98 -4.53
CA ASN A 175 -2.96 8.32 -5.81
C ASN A 175 -1.96 8.69 -6.93
N ALA A 176 -0.71 8.23 -6.83
CA ALA A 176 0.27 8.48 -7.88
C ALA A 176 0.11 7.50 -9.03
N SER A 177 -0.25 7.97 -10.22
CA SER A 177 -0.48 7.14 -11.40
C SER A 177 0.21 7.68 -12.66
N ALA A 178 0.52 6.80 -13.60
CA ALA A 178 1.00 7.17 -14.93
C ALA A 178 -0.13 7.72 -15.84
N ALA A 179 -1.34 7.86 -15.34
CA ALA A 179 -2.45 8.55 -16.00
C ALA A 179 -3.01 9.66 -15.10
N ILE A 180 -3.57 10.72 -15.68
CA ILE A 180 -4.25 11.78 -14.91
C ILE A 180 -5.53 11.19 -14.32
N MET A 181 -5.55 11.01 -13.00
CA MET A 181 -6.68 10.40 -12.29
C MET A 181 -7.79 11.40 -11.97
N ASN A 182 -7.42 12.65 -11.67
CA ASN A 182 -8.34 13.75 -11.45
C ASN A 182 -8.02 14.92 -12.38
N ASP A 183 -9.04 15.58 -12.91
CA ASP A 183 -8.88 16.76 -13.80
C ASP A 183 -8.51 18.06 -13.02
N ASP A 184 -8.15 17.94 -11.74
CA ASP A 184 -7.80 19.07 -10.89
C ASP A 184 -6.43 19.67 -11.27
N LYS A 185 -6.36 20.99 -11.24
CA LYS A 185 -5.24 21.81 -11.73
C LYS A 185 -3.94 21.73 -10.91
N GLU A 186 -3.88 20.92 -9.84
CA GLU A 186 -2.73 20.85 -8.92
C GLU A 186 -1.94 19.54 -9.01
N ASN A 187 -2.02 18.82 -10.13
CA ASN A 187 -1.19 17.63 -10.33
C ASN A 187 0.29 18.01 -10.50
N ILE A 188 1.14 17.40 -9.69
CA ILE A 188 2.60 17.47 -9.86
C ILE A 188 3.00 16.39 -10.85
N GLU A 189 3.68 16.78 -11.92
CA GLU A 189 4.27 15.85 -12.88
C GLU A 189 5.66 15.44 -12.40
N VAL A 190 5.90 14.13 -12.39
CA VAL A 190 7.22 13.58 -12.08
C VAL A 190 7.58 12.51 -13.11
N LYS A 191 8.78 12.60 -13.69
CA LYS A 191 9.31 11.56 -14.59
C LYS A 191 9.95 10.45 -13.74
N CYS A 192 9.44 9.24 -13.91
CA CYS A 192 9.95 8.07 -13.23
C CYS A 192 10.35 7.00 -14.25
N HIS A 193 11.42 6.30 -13.94
CA HIS A 193 11.83 5.12 -14.70
C HIS A 193 10.89 3.94 -14.43
N VAL A 194 10.60 3.16 -15.46
CA VAL A 194 9.91 1.87 -15.33
C VAL A 194 10.69 0.80 -16.11
N ASP A 195 10.65 -0.43 -15.62
CA ASP A 195 11.23 -1.60 -16.28
C ASP A 195 10.20 -2.74 -16.31
N THR A 196 10.57 -3.90 -16.82
CA THR A 196 9.72 -5.09 -16.78
C THR A 196 10.08 -5.97 -15.60
N LEU A 197 9.10 -6.71 -15.07
CA LEU A 197 9.32 -7.69 -14.03
C LEU A 197 10.30 -8.79 -14.53
N ASP A 198 10.16 -9.21 -15.79
CA ASP A 198 11.03 -10.23 -16.40
C ASP A 198 12.50 -9.77 -16.46
N ASN A 199 12.76 -8.51 -16.87
CA ASN A 199 14.11 -7.94 -16.85
C ASN A 199 14.67 -7.88 -15.44
N TYR A 200 13.91 -7.34 -14.49
CA TYR A 200 14.34 -7.24 -13.10
C TYR A 200 14.68 -8.60 -12.51
N PHE A 201 13.82 -9.59 -12.71
CA PHE A 201 14.04 -10.96 -12.24
C PHE A 201 15.36 -11.54 -12.78
N LYS A 202 15.59 -11.37 -14.09
CA LYS A 202 16.80 -11.85 -14.77
C LYS A 202 18.07 -11.11 -14.33
N GLU A 203 18.03 -9.77 -14.30
CA GLU A 203 19.21 -8.94 -13.93
C GLU A 203 19.65 -9.18 -12.49
N ASN A 204 18.69 -9.41 -11.57
CA ASN A 204 18.99 -9.73 -10.18
C ASN A 204 19.27 -11.23 -9.93
N LYS A 205 19.29 -12.07 -10.98
CA LYS A 205 19.57 -13.52 -10.93
C LYS A 205 18.69 -14.24 -9.90
N LEU A 206 17.44 -13.82 -9.80
CA LEU A 206 16.50 -14.43 -8.89
C LEU A 206 16.13 -15.84 -9.36
N THR A 207 15.91 -16.73 -8.41
CA THR A 207 15.64 -18.15 -8.71
C THR A 207 14.19 -18.55 -8.46
N LYS A 208 13.46 -17.73 -7.71
CA LYS A 208 12.04 -17.94 -7.40
C LYS A 208 11.32 -16.62 -7.14
N ILE A 209 10.03 -16.65 -7.28
CA ILE A 209 9.08 -15.65 -6.78
C ILE A 209 7.85 -16.43 -6.32
N ASP A 210 7.40 -16.18 -5.10
CA ASP A 210 6.33 -16.95 -4.46
C ASP A 210 5.06 -16.14 -4.32
N PHE A 211 5.18 -14.82 -4.14
CA PHE A 211 4.06 -13.91 -3.98
C PHE A 211 4.32 -12.57 -4.67
N ILE A 212 3.29 -12.00 -5.30
CA ILE A 212 3.27 -10.65 -5.85
C ILE A 212 2.09 -9.90 -5.25
N LYS A 213 2.33 -8.74 -4.63
CA LYS A 213 1.32 -7.70 -4.46
C LYS A 213 1.51 -6.68 -5.56
N CYS A 214 0.46 -6.35 -6.29
CA CYS A 214 0.50 -5.31 -7.32
C CYS A 214 -0.68 -4.36 -7.14
N ASP A 215 -0.36 -3.11 -6.86
CA ASP A 215 -1.30 -2.04 -6.65
C ASP A 215 -0.61 -0.76 -7.15
N VAL A 216 -0.90 -0.41 -8.40
CA VAL A 216 -0.19 0.61 -9.17
C VAL A 216 -1.15 1.58 -9.87
N GLU A 217 -2.33 1.74 -9.25
CA GLU A 217 -3.31 2.76 -9.62
C GLU A 217 -3.71 2.73 -11.11
N GLY A 218 -4.06 1.52 -11.58
CA GLY A 218 -4.59 1.27 -12.91
C GLY A 218 -3.59 0.71 -13.93
N ALA A 219 -2.28 0.65 -13.63
CA ALA A 219 -1.27 0.11 -14.55
C ALA A 219 -0.99 -1.39 -14.37
N GLU A 220 -1.83 -2.12 -13.64
CA GLU A 220 -1.65 -3.53 -13.27
C GLU A 220 -1.48 -4.43 -14.50
N LEU A 221 -2.33 -4.27 -15.52
CA LEU A 221 -2.24 -5.06 -16.77
C LEU A 221 -0.89 -4.88 -17.47
N LEU A 222 -0.36 -3.65 -17.48
CA LEU A 222 0.96 -3.36 -18.08
C LEU A 222 2.05 -4.05 -17.28
N THR A 223 1.99 -3.96 -15.95
CA THR A 223 2.92 -4.62 -15.05
C THR A 223 2.94 -6.13 -15.28
N PHE A 224 1.77 -6.78 -15.36
CA PHE A 224 1.67 -8.22 -15.60
C PHE A 224 2.11 -8.64 -17.01
N LYS A 225 1.84 -7.82 -18.04
CA LYS A 225 2.35 -8.05 -19.38
C LYS A 225 3.89 -8.04 -19.43
N GLY A 226 4.54 -7.20 -18.61
CA GLY A 226 5.99 -7.17 -18.47
C GLY A 226 6.58 -8.31 -17.62
N GLY A 227 5.74 -9.18 -17.06
CA GLY A 227 6.14 -10.29 -16.18
C GLY A 227 5.66 -11.67 -16.62
N VAL A 228 5.14 -11.81 -17.84
CA VAL A 228 4.50 -13.06 -18.30
C VAL A 228 5.44 -14.26 -18.22
N GLU A 229 6.71 -14.11 -18.61
CA GLU A 229 7.69 -15.21 -18.59
C GLU A 229 7.94 -15.66 -17.15
N THR A 230 8.23 -14.72 -16.24
CA THR A 230 8.51 -15.01 -14.83
C THR A 230 7.28 -15.57 -14.11
N ILE A 231 6.11 -14.96 -14.31
CA ILE A 231 4.86 -15.41 -13.68
C ILE A 231 4.50 -16.82 -14.13
N SER A 232 4.52 -17.09 -15.44
CA SER A 232 4.19 -18.43 -15.99
C SER A 232 5.17 -19.51 -15.55
N LYS A 233 6.44 -19.16 -15.36
CA LYS A 233 7.48 -20.12 -14.96
C LYS A 233 7.43 -20.45 -13.47
N HIS A 234 7.19 -19.46 -12.64
CA HIS A 234 7.28 -19.60 -11.17
C HIS A 234 5.92 -19.77 -10.50
N ASN A 235 4.84 -19.38 -11.18
CA ASN A 235 3.47 -19.46 -10.70
C ASN A 235 3.31 -18.88 -9.27
N PRO A 236 3.69 -17.60 -9.00
CA PRO A 236 3.46 -16.99 -7.71
C PRO A 236 1.96 -16.86 -7.40
N ILE A 237 1.58 -16.76 -6.13
CA ILE A 237 0.28 -16.19 -5.77
C ILE A 237 0.34 -14.70 -6.07
N VAL A 238 -0.74 -14.14 -6.64
CA VAL A 238 -0.79 -12.71 -6.95
C VAL A 238 -1.98 -12.09 -6.25
N PHE A 239 -1.74 -10.98 -5.55
CA PHE A 239 -2.76 -10.08 -5.04
C PHE A 239 -2.69 -8.78 -5.83
N THR A 240 -3.83 -8.26 -6.26
CA THR A 240 -3.88 -7.01 -7.01
C THR A 240 -5.19 -6.26 -6.83
N GLU A 241 -5.11 -4.94 -6.81
CA GLU A 241 -6.28 -4.09 -6.94
C GLU A 241 -6.71 -4.02 -8.41
N MET A 242 -8.02 -4.11 -8.67
CA MET A 242 -8.58 -4.00 -10.02
C MET A 242 -9.77 -3.04 -10.01
N LEU A 243 -9.51 -1.75 -10.26
CA LEU A 243 -10.52 -0.71 -10.32
C LEU A 243 -10.86 -0.36 -11.77
N ARG A 244 -12.12 -0.61 -12.20
CA ARG A 244 -12.59 -0.28 -13.56
C ARG A 244 -12.34 1.18 -13.93
N LYS A 245 -12.54 2.10 -12.98
CA LYS A 245 -12.31 3.54 -13.18
C LYS A 245 -10.84 3.85 -13.51
N TRP A 246 -9.91 3.19 -12.82
CA TRP A 246 -8.48 3.40 -13.03
C TRP A 246 -7.98 2.70 -14.28
N SER A 247 -8.34 1.44 -14.48
CA SER A 247 -8.00 0.65 -15.67
C SER A 247 -8.46 1.32 -16.97
N ALA A 248 -9.63 1.97 -16.96
CA ALA A 248 -10.15 2.71 -18.10
C ALA A 248 -9.24 3.88 -18.54
N LYS A 249 -8.47 4.47 -17.62
CA LYS A 249 -7.47 5.52 -17.96
C LYS A 249 -6.29 4.96 -18.77
N PHE A 250 -6.06 3.65 -18.70
CA PHE A 250 -5.06 2.91 -19.47
C PHE A 250 -5.66 2.16 -20.67
N ASN A 251 -6.92 2.46 -21.02
CA ASN A 251 -7.66 1.89 -22.15
C ASN A 251 -7.82 0.36 -22.11
N TYR A 252 -8.03 -0.22 -20.90
CA TYR A 252 -8.38 -1.61 -20.76
C TYR A 252 -9.47 -1.82 -19.70
N HIS A 253 -10.11 -3.00 -19.71
CA HIS A 253 -11.03 -3.44 -18.67
C HIS A 253 -10.36 -4.49 -17.78
N PRO A 254 -10.57 -4.51 -16.45
CA PRO A 254 -9.97 -5.51 -15.54
C PRO A 254 -10.13 -6.96 -15.95
N ASN A 255 -11.17 -7.29 -16.70
CA ASN A 255 -11.34 -8.65 -17.25
C ASN A 255 -10.18 -9.09 -18.16
N GLU A 256 -9.40 -8.14 -18.72
CA GLU A 256 -8.20 -8.51 -19.49
C GLU A 256 -7.09 -9.06 -18.57
N ILE A 257 -7.03 -8.63 -17.31
CA ILE A 257 -6.15 -9.22 -16.30
C ILE A 257 -6.62 -10.65 -15.99
N ILE A 258 -7.94 -10.83 -15.76
CA ILE A 258 -8.51 -12.14 -15.48
C ILE A 258 -8.21 -13.13 -16.63
N GLU A 259 -8.41 -12.72 -17.88
CA GLU A 259 -8.13 -13.57 -19.05
C GLU A 259 -6.62 -13.83 -19.23
N LEU A 260 -5.74 -12.84 -18.95
CA LEU A 260 -4.29 -13.03 -18.98
C LEU A 260 -3.87 -14.12 -17.98
N PHE A 261 -4.32 -14.03 -16.73
CA PHE A 261 -4.00 -15.02 -15.69
C PHE A 261 -4.64 -16.39 -15.96
N LYS A 262 -5.86 -16.43 -16.47
CA LYS A 262 -6.53 -17.66 -16.89
C LYS A 262 -5.74 -18.37 -17.98
N GLY A 263 -5.18 -17.63 -18.96
CA GLY A 263 -4.27 -18.18 -19.97
C GLY A 263 -2.99 -18.80 -19.40
N MET A 264 -2.58 -18.41 -18.20
CA MET A 264 -1.44 -18.98 -17.47
C MET A 264 -1.87 -20.06 -16.45
N GLY A 265 -3.14 -20.47 -16.40
CA GLY A 265 -3.62 -21.55 -15.52
C GLY A 265 -4.09 -21.10 -14.13
N TYR A 266 -4.41 -19.83 -13.94
CA TYR A 266 -4.89 -19.30 -12.66
C TYR A 266 -6.41 -19.18 -12.58
N GLY A 267 -6.95 -19.33 -11.36
CA GLY A 267 -8.27 -18.84 -10.98
C GLY A 267 -8.17 -17.47 -10.33
N CYS A 268 -9.24 -16.68 -10.44
CA CYS A 268 -9.38 -15.36 -9.80
C CYS A 268 -10.34 -15.45 -8.63
N TYR A 269 -9.98 -14.87 -7.49
CA TYR A 269 -10.71 -14.96 -6.23
C TYR A 269 -10.75 -13.62 -5.52
N PHE A 270 -11.74 -13.41 -4.66
CA PHE A 270 -11.79 -12.32 -3.71
C PHE A 270 -12.12 -12.82 -2.30
N VAL A 271 -11.86 -12.02 -1.28
CA VAL A 271 -12.05 -12.43 0.12
C VAL A 271 -13.49 -12.19 0.57
N VAL A 272 -14.06 -13.19 1.23
CA VAL A 272 -15.34 -13.10 1.94
C VAL A 272 -15.13 -13.65 3.37
N GLY A 273 -15.06 -12.76 4.34
CA GLY A 273 -14.67 -13.15 5.70
C GLY A 273 -13.22 -13.63 5.75
N ASP A 274 -13.01 -14.90 6.11
CA ASP A 274 -11.71 -15.57 6.16
C ASP A 274 -11.49 -16.59 5.02
N LYS A 275 -12.36 -16.55 4.01
CA LYS A 275 -12.40 -17.48 2.88
C LYS A 275 -12.24 -16.75 1.55
N LEU A 276 -11.98 -17.53 0.50
CA LEU A 276 -11.93 -17.06 -0.88
C LEU A 276 -13.20 -17.46 -1.62
N LYS A 277 -13.66 -16.59 -2.51
CA LYS A 277 -14.76 -16.85 -3.45
C LYS A 277 -14.26 -16.64 -4.88
N GLU A 278 -14.51 -17.61 -5.76
CA GLU A 278 -14.11 -17.52 -7.16
C GLU A 278 -14.95 -16.50 -7.91
N ILE A 279 -14.30 -15.75 -8.80
CA ILE A 279 -14.93 -14.89 -9.79
C ILE A 279 -14.31 -15.16 -11.17
N LYS A 280 -15.16 -15.29 -12.19
CA LYS A 280 -14.71 -15.55 -13.57
C LYS A 280 -14.70 -14.31 -14.45
N VAL A 281 -15.50 -13.33 -14.11
CA VAL A 281 -15.67 -12.07 -14.85
C VAL A 281 -16.20 -10.99 -13.94
N MET A 282 -15.62 -9.81 -14.01
CA MET A 282 -16.15 -8.62 -13.35
C MET A 282 -17.28 -8.02 -14.19
N THR A 283 -18.38 -7.67 -13.53
CA THR A 283 -19.54 -6.97 -14.11
C THR A 283 -19.72 -5.61 -13.46
N ASP A 284 -20.69 -4.85 -13.92
CA ASP A 284 -21.03 -3.56 -13.30
C ASP A 284 -21.54 -3.70 -11.85
N GLU A 285 -22.02 -4.90 -11.48
CA GLU A 285 -22.49 -5.22 -10.14
C GLU A 285 -21.34 -5.64 -9.19
N THR A 286 -20.13 -5.90 -9.72
CA THR A 286 -18.97 -6.26 -8.90
C THR A 286 -18.53 -5.05 -8.10
N ILE A 287 -18.58 -5.17 -6.77
CA ILE A 287 -18.21 -4.11 -5.82
C ILE A 287 -16.80 -4.32 -5.24
N GLU A 288 -16.30 -5.53 -5.32
CA GLU A 288 -14.96 -5.88 -4.88
C GLU A 288 -13.91 -5.20 -5.77
N THR A 289 -12.81 -4.81 -5.15
CA THR A 289 -11.69 -4.13 -5.82
C THR A 289 -10.39 -4.89 -5.72
N ASN A 290 -10.27 -5.76 -4.71
CA ASN A 290 -9.07 -6.52 -4.38
C ASN A 290 -9.25 -8.00 -4.74
N PHE A 291 -8.29 -8.54 -5.50
CA PHE A 291 -8.39 -9.90 -6.03
C PHE A 291 -7.10 -10.68 -5.84
N PHE A 292 -7.28 -11.99 -5.70
CA PHE A 292 -6.21 -12.96 -5.59
C PHE A 292 -6.22 -13.89 -6.81
N PHE A 293 -5.06 -14.12 -7.39
CA PHE A 293 -4.87 -15.11 -8.44
C PHE A 293 -4.04 -16.26 -7.89
N LEU A 294 -4.62 -17.46 -7.91
CA LEU A 294 -3.98 -18.69 -7.47
C LEU A 294 -3.90 -19.67 -8.64
N HIS A 295 -2.70 -20.22 -8.90
CA HIS A 295 -2.50 -21.18 -9.96
C HIS A 295 -3.21 -22.50 -9.62
N ASN A 296 -4.07 -23.00 -10.51
CA ASN A 296 -5.01 -24.09 -10.26
C ASN A 296 -4.33 -25.42 -9.87
N GLU A 297 -3.14 -25.70 -10.39
CA GLU A 297 -2.38 -26.89 -10.04
C GLU A 297 -1.44 -26.65 -8.85
N LYS A 298 -0.57 -25.62 -8.92
CA LYS A 298 0.44 -25.34 -7.88
C LYS A 298 -0.20 -25.05 -6.53
N HIS A 299 -1.32 -24.33 -6.50
CA HIS A 299 -1.97 -23.89 -5.26
C HIS A 299 -3.27 -24.68 -4.94
N LEU A 300 -3.49 -25.83 -5.58
CA LEU A 300 -4.73 -26.62 -5.43
C LEU A 300 -5.12 -26.88 -3.97
N ASN A 301 -4.16 -27.21 -3.12
CA ASN A 301 -4.42 -27.48 -1.70
C ASN A 301 -4.88 -26.23 -0.95
N LYS A 302 -4.23 -25.08 -1.21
CA LYS A 302 -4.63 -23.79 -0.62
C LYS A 302 -6.02 -23.38 -1.12
N ILE A 303 -6.29 -23.55 -2.41
CA ILE A 303 -7.61 -23.27 -3.00
C ILE A 303 -8.69 -24.09 -2.29
N LYS A 304 -8.51 -25.42 -2.16
CA LYS A 304 -9.47 -26.31 -1.49
C LYS A 304 -9.69 -25.94 -0.01
N GLU A 305 -8.65 -25.52 0.69
CA GLU A 305 -8.74 -25.10 2.10
C GLU A 305 -9.50 -23.76 2.26
N LEU A 306 -9.30 -22.85 1.31
CA LEU A 306 -9.75 -21.47 1.42
C LEU A 306 -11.07 -21.18 0.71
N LEU A 307 -11.47 -22.04 -0.26
CA LEU A 307 -12.77 -21.85 -0.92
C LEU A 307 -13.92 -21.90 0.09
N ASN A 308 -14.86 -20.99 -0.11
CA ASN A 308 -16.16 -21.04 0.50
C ASN A 308 -17.03 -22.02 -0.30
N ASP A 309 -17.61 -23.00 0.36
CA ASP A 309 -18.55 -23.98 -0.25
C ASP A 309 -19.82 -23.28 -0.78
#